data_ecab87f057da529f469465acb0df344b
#
_entry.id   ecab87f057da529f469465acb0df344b
#
_cell.length_a   1.000
_cell.length_b   1.000
_cell.length_c   1.000
_cell.angle_alpha   90.00
_cell.angle_beta   90.00
_cell.angle_gamma   90.00
#
_symmetry.space_group_name_H-M   'P 1'
#
loop_
_entity.id
_entity.type
_entity.pdbx_description
1 polymer ?
#
loop_
_entity_poly.entity_id
_entity_poly.type
_entity_poly.pdbx_seq_one_letter_code
_entity_poly.pdbx_strand_id
1 'polypeptide(L)'
;ETDCFRSREYDEPRHIAIHPNNRYAYLINEKGNKMTYFGFDDVNGKLLPRQNLPTLPETYTGEGQASASLLDKNGEILIGSNRIHESIVLYRIDQETGYMKELGYYPAMGLTPRFITFNPDYSRFYMANEDSDTIIEMKLDSEQGRMEYTGRVIAAESPVCITFR
;
A
#
# COMPACT_ATOMS: atom_id res chain seq x y z
N GLU A 1 -16.88 -24.03 8.75
CA GLU A 1 -15.63 -23.36 9.17
C GLU A 1 -15.05 -22.63 7.98
N THR A 2 -14.89 -21.33 8.11
CA THR A 2 -14.14 -20.54 7.13
C THR A 2 -12.66 -20.89 7.26
N ASP A 3 -12.02 -21.17 6.15
CA ASP A 3 -10.59 -21.44 6.08
C ASP A 3 -9.80 -20.20 6.55
N CYS A 4 -8.68 -20.40 7.24
CA CYS A 4 -7.82 -19.32 7.66
C CYS A 4 -6.41 -19.48 7.10
N PHE A 5 -5.84 -18.40 6.56
CA PHE A 5 -4.43 -18.35 6.22
C PHE A 5 -3.63 -17.88 7.44
N ARG A 6 -2.57 -18.60 7.77
CA ARG A 6 -1.62 -18.18 8.80
C ARG A 6 -0.37 -17.60 8.15
N SER A 7 -0.09 -16.34 8.44
CA SER A 7 1.19 -15.72 8.07
C SER A 7 2.35 -16.32 8.90
N ARG A 8 3.58 -16.02 8.50
CA ARG A 8 4.75 -16.36 9.33
C ARG A 8 4.69 -15.60 10.66
N GLU A 9 5.29 -16.16 11.72
CA GLU A 9 5.24 -15.66 13.10
C GLU A 9 5.79 -14.23 13.05
N TYR A 10 6.31 -13.49 12.75
CA TYR A 10 6.76 -12.09 12.79
C TYR A 10 6.32 -11.22 11.59
N ASP A 11 5.41 -11.70 10.77
CA ASP A 11 4.96 -10.92 9.61
C ASP A 11 4.08 -9.74 10.01
N GLU A 12 3.27 -9.88 11.04
CA GLU A 12 2.29 -8.89 11.50
C GLU A 12 1.41 -8.36 10.36
N PRO A 13 0.44 -9.17 9.89
CA PRO A 13 -0.48 -8.75 8.82
C PRO A 13 -1.29 -7.53 9.28
N ARG A 14 -1.38 -6.49 8.42
CA ARG A 14 -1.93 -5.20 8.83
C ARG A 14 -3.12 -4.74 8.00
N HIS A 15 -2.93 -4.42 6.73
CA HIS A 15 -4.01 -4.00 5.82
C HIS A 15 -4.13 -4.97 4.66
N ILE A 16 -5.37 -5.22 4.25
CA ILE A 16 -5.70 -6.00 3.06
C ILE A 16 -6.49 -5.13 2.07
N ALA A 17 -6.07 -5.15 0.81
CA ALA A 17 -6.77 -4.51 -0.29
C ALA A 17 -7.36 -5.58 -1.20
N ILE A 18 -8.67 -5.53 -1.42
CA ILE A 18 -9.37 -6.44 -2.35
C ILE A 18 -9.43 -5.76 -3.72
N HIS A 19 -8.98 -6.47 -4.75
CA HIS A 19 -9.03 -5.96 -6.12
C HIS A 19 -10.49 -5.80 -6.60
N PRO A 20 -10.82 -4.78 -7.41
CA PRO A 20 -12.17 -4.54 -7.90
C PRO A 20 -12.83 -5.72 -8.64
N ASN A 21 -12.02 -6.64 -9.21
CA ASN A 21 -12.55 -7.84 -9.88
C ASN A 21 -12.93 -9.00 -8.92
N ASN A 22 -12.74 -8.81 -7.60
CA ASN A 22 -12.97 -9.82 -6.55
C ASN A 22 -12.19 -11.15 -6.71
N ARG A 23 -11.12 -11.18 -7.52
CA ARG A 23 -10.29 -12.37 -7.73
C ARG A 23 -8.95 -12.33 -7.03
N TYR A 24 -8.51 -11.14 -6.61
CA TYR A 24 -7.19 -10.89 -6.05
C TYR A 24 -7.29 -10.12 -4.74
N ALA A 25 -6.42 -10.43 -3.80
CA ALA A 25 -6.25 -9.70 -2.55
C ALA A 25 -4.77 -9.47 -2.25
N TYR A 26 -4.45 -8.33 -1.66
CA TYR A 26 -3.08 -7.92 -1.36
C TYR A 26 -2.97 -7.53 0.11
N LEU A 27 -2.14 -8.23 0.84
CA LEU A 27 -1.92 -8.06 2.27
C LEU A 27 -0.57 -7.43 2.52
N ILE A 28 -0.52 -6.27 3.16
CA ILE A 28 0.72 -5.69 3.63
C ILE A 28 1.04 -6.21 5.04
N ASN A 29 2.28 -6.67 5.22
CA ASN A 29 2.77 -7.23 6.48
C ASN A 29 3.73 -6.24 7.12
N GLU A 30 3.40 -5.75 8.32
CA GLU A 30 4.08 -4.64 8.98
C GLU A 30 5.54 -4.92 9.26
N LYS A 31 5.86 -5.93 10.07
CA LYS A 31 7.25 -6.31 10.39
C LYS A 31 7.89 -7.16 9.32
N GLY A 32 7.10 -7.90 8.57
CA GLY A 32 7.60 -8.66 7.43
C GLY A 32 8.09 -7.79 6.28
N ASN A 33 7.76 -6.49 6.27
CA ASN A 33 8.12 -5.53 5.21
C ASN A 33 7.88 -6.11 3.82
N LYS A 34 6.71 -6.73 3.64
CA LYS A 34 6.34 -7.37 2.38
C LYS A 34 4.87 -7.19 2.03
N MET A 35 4.60 -7.22 0.74
CA MET A 35 3.27 -7.32 0.17
C MET A 35 3.04 -8.78 -0.25
N THR A 36 1.97 -9.40 0.24
CA THR A 36 1.56 -10.76 -0.12
C THR A 36 0.34 -10.70 -1.04
N TYR A 37 0.47 -11.25 -2.23
CA TYR A 37 -0.64 -11.46 -3.15
C TYR A 37 -1.31 -12.80 -2.90
N PHE A 38 -2.65 -12.78 -2.89
CA PHE A 38 -3.51 -13.95 -2.81
C PHE A 38 -4.45 -14.00 -4.01
N GLY A 39 -4.59 -15.16 -4.63
CA GLY A 39 -5.78 -15.47 -5.39
C GLY A 39 -6.96 -15.60 -4.42
N PHE A 40 -8.07 -14.98 -4.72
CA PHE A 40 -9.29 -15.02 -3.91
C PHE A 40 -10.37 -15.87 -4.60
N ASP A 41 -10.76 -16.94 -3.93
CA ASP A 41 -11.92 -17.75 -4.30
C ASP A 41 -13.14 -17.17 -3.59
N ASP A 42 -13.90 -16.33 -4.26
CA ASP A 42 -15.06 -15.62 -3.71
C ASP A 42 -16.24 -16.57 -3.42
N VAL A 43 -16.31 -17.72 -4.09
CA VAL A 43 -17.35 -18.73 -3.87
C VAL A 43 -17.15 -19.47 -2.55
N ASN A 44 -15.90 -19.84 -2.23
CA ASN A 44 -15.55 -20.59 -1.03
C ASN A 44 -14.95 -19.70 0.08
N GLY A 45 -14.72 -18.42 -0.19
CA GLY A 45 -14.10 -17.46 0.74
C GLY A 45 -12.65 -17.79 1.09
N LYS A 46 -11.87 -18.36 0.15
CA LYS A 46 -10.50 -18.81 0.40
C LYS A 46 -9.47 -17.87 -0.18
N LEU A 47 -8.43 -17.60 0.60
CA LEU A 47 -7.24 -16.88 0.17
C LEU A 47 -6.09 -17.86 -0.10
N LEU A 48 -5.59 -17.88 -1.34
CA LEU A 48 -4.50 -18.74 -1.78
C LEU A 48 -3.25 -17.88 -2.05
N PRO A 49 -2.19 -17.96 -1.22
CA PRO A 49 -0.99 -17.15 -1.41
C PRO A 49 -0.30 -17.53 -2.72
N ARG A 50 0.12 -16.52 -3.50
CA ARG A 50 0.71 -16.68 -4.82
C ARG A 50 2.08 -16.02 -4.96
N GLN A 51 2.26 -14.84 -4.32
CA GLN A 51 3.49 -14.06 -4.46
C GLN A 51 3.76 -13.27 -3.19
N ASN A 52 5.04 -13.08 -2.88
CA ASN A 52 5.52 -12.10 -1.91
C ASN A 52 6.54 -11.18 -2.60
N LEU A 53 6.38 -9.88 -2.43
CA LEU A 53 7.38 -8.87 -2.82
C LEU A 53 7.75 -8.02 -1.62
N PRO A 54 9.02 -7.56 -1.51
CA PRO A 54 9.44 -6.65 -0.45
C PRO A 54 8.74 -5.30 -0.63
N THR A 55 8.48 -4.58 0.47
CA THR A 55 8.03 -3.19 0.44
C THR A 55 9.19 -2.20 0.54
N LEU A 56 10.41 -2.68 0.77
CA LEU A 56 11.64 -1.92 0.89
C LEU A 56 12.59 -2.26 -0.26
N PRO A 57 13.44 -1.32 -0.71
CA PRO A 57 14.45 -1.60 -1.72
C PRO A 57 15.42 -2.69 -1.26
N GLU A 58 15.85 -3.59 -2.15
CA GLU A 58 16.84 -4.64 -1.84
C GLU A 58 18.18 -4.08 -1.32
N THR A 59 18.51 -2.85 -1.70
CA THR A 59 19.74 -2.16 -1.25
C THR A 59 19.62 -1.55 0.13
N TYR A 60 18.42 -1.51 0.71
CA TYR A 60 18.20 -0.96 2.04
C TYR A 60 18.45 -2.01 3.11
N THR A 61 19.37 -1.72 4.04
CA THR A 61 19.79 -2.64 5.10
C THR A 61 19.32 -2.22 6.50
N GLY A 62 18.56 -1.11 6.58
CA GLY A 62 18.00 -0.61 7.84
C GLY A 62 16.74 -1.34 8.29
N GLU A 63 16.24 -0.94 9.44
CA GLU A 63 14.93 -1.38 9.93
C GLU A 63 13.81 -0.78 9.10
N GLY A 64 12.64 -1.42 9.12
CA GLY A 64 11.46 -0.93 8.43
C GLY A 64 10.19 -1.44 9.08
N GLN A 65 9.12 -0.71 8.85
CA GLN A 65 7.77 -1.11 9.23
C GLN A 65 6.81 -0.70 8.12
N ALA A 66 6.38 -1.67 7.32
CA ALA A 66 5.34 -1.40 6.34
C ALA A 66 4.03 -1.00 7.05
N SER A 67 3.22 -0.17 6.42
CA SER A 67 2.05 0.38 7.11
C SER A 67 0.76 0.19 6.33
N ALA A 68 0.41 1.06 5.42
CA ALA A 68 -0.85 1.00 4.72
C ALA A 68 -0.69 0.45 3.30
N SER A 69 -1.75 -0.18 2.80
CA SER A 69 -1.86 -0.59 1.39
C SER A 69 -3.14 -0.07 0.77
N LEU A 70 -3.07 0.33 -0.49
CA LEU A 70 -4.19 0.92 -1.22
C LEU A 70 -4.08 0.59 -2.71
N LEU A 71 -5.22 0.27 -3.34
CA LEU A 71 -5.33 0.14 -4.79
C LEU A 71 -5.82 1.46 -5.41
N ASP A 72 -5.37 1.75 -6.62
CA ASP A 72 -6.00 2.78 -7.43
C ASP A 72 -7.41 2.35 -7.88
N LYS A 73 -8.15 3.25 -8.52
CA LYS A 73 -9.54 3.05 -8.90
C LYS A 73 -9.79 1.78 -9.74
N ASN A 74 -8.85 1.48 -10.63
CA ASN A 74 -8.99 0.37 -11.58
C ASN A 74 -8.32 -0.93 -11.09
N GLY A 75 -7.59 -0.88 -9.97
CA GLY A 75 -6.79 -1.99 -9.48
C GLY A 75 -5.49 -2.22 -10.27
N GLU A 76 -5.05 -1.23 -11.05
CA GLU A 76 -3.84 -1.34 -11.88
C GLU A 76 -2.56 -1.07 -11.08
N ILE A 77 -2.66 -0.20 -10.07
CA ILE A 77 -1.55 0.18 -9.19
C ILE A 77 -1.90 -0.13 -7.75
N LEU A 78 -1.02 -0.90 -7.12
CA LEU A 78 -1.02 -1.12 -5.68
C LEU A 78 0.06 -0.26 -5.04
N ILE A 79 -0.28 0.42 -3.95
CA ILE A 79 0.60 1.33 -3.22
C ILE A 79 0.80 0.76 -1.82
N GLY A 80 2.04 0.73 -1.34
CA GLY A 80 2.40 0.42 0.04
C GLY A 80 3.17 1.56 0.69
N SER A 81 2.93 1.86 1.97
CA SER A 81 3.73 2.84 2.72
C SER A 81 4.66 2.17 3.71
N ASN A 82 5.85 2.75 3.92
CA ASN A 82 6.91 2.25 4.79
C ASN A 82 7.31 3.33 5.80
N ARG A 83 7.07 3.07 7.07
CA ARG A 83 7.58 3.84 8.20
C ARG A 83 9.05 3.48 8.44
N ILE A 84 9.82 4.37 9.03
CA ILE A 84 11.28 4.27 9.28
C ILE A 84 12.08 4.50 7.99
N HIS A 85 11.73 3.86 6.88
CA HIS A 85 12.29 4.15 5.56
C HIS A 85 11.69 5.41 4.92
N GLU A 86 10.54 5.86 5.42
CA GLU A 86 9.82 7.08 5.04
C GLU A 86 9.55 7.15 3.53
N SER A 87 8.95 6.09 3.00
CA SER A 87 8.66 5.95 1.57
C SER A 87 7.30 5.35 1.28
N ILE A 88 6.92 5.43 0.03
CA ILE A 88 5.89 4.60 -0.58
C ILE A 88 6.51 3.76 -1.70
N VAL A 89 5.99 2.55 -1.89
CA VAL A 89 6.33 1.66 -2.99
C VAL A 89 5.12 1.51 -3.90
N LEU A 90 5.36 1.49 -5.21
CA LEU A 90 4.34 1.22 -6.22
C LEU A 90 4.57 -0.15 -6.88
N TYR A 91 3.47 -0.87 -7.11
CA TYR A 91 3.47 -2.10 -7.89
C TYR A 91 2.44 -2.00 -9.01
N ARG A 92 2.82 -2.43 -10.22
CA ARG A 92 1.90 -2.71 -11.32
C ARG A 92 1.26 -4.07 -11.10
N ILE A 93 -0.05 -4.15 -11.24
CA ILE A 93 -0.79 -5.41 -11.17
C ILE A 93 -1.10 -5.88 -12.58
N ASP A 94 -0.71 -7.10 -12.88
CA ASP A 94 -1.14 -7.80 -14.08
C ASP A 94 -2.64 -8.14 -13.96
N GLN A 95 -3.46 -7.59 -14.82
CA GLN A 95 -4.92 -7.66 -14.71
C GLN A 95 -5.49 -9.05 -15.00
N GLU A 96 -4.73 -9.92 -15.68
CA GLU A 96 -5.15 -11.28 -15.98
C GLU A 96 -4.79 -12.26 -14.86
N THR A 97 -3.62 -12.06 -14.26
CA THR A 97 -3.03 -13.03 -13.32
C THR A 97 -3.01 -12.55 -11.87
N GLY A 98 -3.08 -11.23 -11.62
CA GLY A 98 -2.98 -10.62 -10.30
C GLY A 98 -1.55 -10.47 -9.76
N TYR A 99 -0.53 -10.96 -10.49
CA TYR A 99 0.86 -10.82 -10.07
C TYR A 99 1.30 -9.37 -10.04
N MET A 100 2.12 -9.04 -9.04
CA MET A 100 2.68 -7.72 -8.84
C MET A 100 4.06 -7.62 -9.50
N LYS A 101 4.36 -6.45 -10.06
CA LYS A 101 5.69 -6.02 -10.48
C LYS A 101 6.01 -4.69 -9.83
N GLU A 102 7.12 -4.62 -9.11
CA GLU A 102 7.62 -3.35 -8.54
C GLU A 102 7.90 -2.32 -9.63
N LEU A 103 7.47 -1.08 -9.39
CA LEU A 103 7.72 0.07 -10.27
C LEU A 103 8.77 1.02 -9.70
N GLY A 104 8.86 1.11 -8.37
CA GLY A 104 9.83 1.97 -7.70
C GLY A 104 9.32 2.55 -6.37
N TYR A 105 10.18 3.37 -5.78
CA TYR A 105 10.00 3.97 -4.46
C TYR A 105 9.97 5.49 -4.56
N TYR A 106 9.13 6.11 -3.76
CA TYR A 106 8.96 7.56 -3.67
C TYR A 106 9.05 8.01 -2.22
N PRO A 107 9.69 9.16 -1.92
CA PRO A 107 9.77 9.67 -0.56
C PRO A 107 8.39 10.05 -0.02
N ALA A 108 8.16 9.79 1.26
CA ALA A 108 6.94 10.16 1.97
C ALA A 108 6.80 11.68 2.21
N MET A 109 7.86 12.46 1.97
CA MET A 109 7.92 13.90 2.22
C MET A 109 7.57 14.30 3.66
N GLY A 110 7.76 13.36 4.60
CA GLY A 110 7.51 13.48 6.02
C GLY A 110 7.84 12.17 6.74
N LEU A 111 7.57 12.10 8.04
CA LEU A 111 7.93 10.97 8.89
C LEU A 111 6.70 10.14 9.26
N THR A 112 6.90 8.83 9.31
CA THR A 112 5.90 7.84 9.70
C THR A 112 4.62 7.91 8.82
N PRO A 113 4.71 7.57 7.51
CA PRO A 113 3.57 7.52 6.60
C PRO A 113 2.61 6.39 6.99
N ARG A 114 1.75 6.68 7.98
CA ARG A 114 0.91 5.67 8.63
C ARG A 114 -0.35 5.33 7.87
N PHE A 115 -0.93 6.30 7.16
CA PHE A 115 -2.16 6.13 6.41
C PHE A 115 -2.08 6.79 5.04
N ILE A 116 -2.67 6.13 4.04
CA ILE A 116 -2.74 6.61 2.66
C ILE A 116 -4.16 6.45 2.13
N THR A 117 -4.62 7.38 1.32
CA THR A 117 -5.92 7.32 0.68
C THR A 117 -6.00 8.18 -0.58
N PHE A 118 -6.93 7.87 -1.46
CA PHE A 118 -7.36 8.79 -2.51
C PHE A 118 -8.54 9.64 -2.04
N ASN A 119 -8.71 10.81 -2.65
CA ASN A 119 -9.98 11.52 -2.56
C ASN A 119 -11.08 10.77 -3.35
N PRO A 120 -12.37 11.08 -3.17
CA PRO A 120 -13.48 10.30 -3.75
C PRO A 120 -13.47 10.17 -5.27
N ASP A 121 -12.91 11.14 -5.99
CA ASP A 121 -12.81 11.10 -7.45
C ASP A 121 -11.50 10.51 -7.98
N TYR A 122 -10.59 10.06 -7.06
CA TYR A 122 -9.27 9.52 -7.36
C TYR A 122 -8.30 10.48 -8.08
N SER A 123 -8.60 11.77 -8.11
CA SER A 123 -7.73 12.77 -8.74
C SER A 123 -6.50 13.13 -7.91
N ARG A 124 -6.54 12.85 -6.61
CA ARG A 124 -5.47 13.15 -5.65
C ARG A 124 -5.27 12.00 -4.67
N PHE A 125 -4.02 11.77 -4.32
CA PHE A 125 -3.56 10.85 -3.31
C PHE A 125 -3.07 11.62 -2.10
N TYR A 126 -3.44 11.17 -0.90
CA TYR A 126 -3.05 11.78 0.36
C TYR A 126 -2.34 10.79 1.25
N MET A 127 -1.30 11.27 1.92
CA MET A 127 -0.50 10.50 2.85
C MET A 127 -0.40 11.23 4.19
N ALA A 128 -0.84 10.58 5.26
CA ALA A 128 -0.77 11.07 6.62
C ALA A 128 0.56 10.64 7.25
N ASN A 129 1.42 11.62 7.51
CA ASN A 129 2.72 11.45 8.14
C ASN A 129 2.60 11.78 9.63
N GLU A 130 2.46 10.74 10.46
CA GLU A 130 2.11 10.84 11.88
C GLU A 130 3.11 11.69 12.67
N ASP A 131 4.41 11.40 12.53
CA ASP A 131 5.46 12.02 13.37
C ASP A 131 5.95 13.37 12.85
N SER A 132 5.55 13.77 11.65
CA SER A 132 5.83 15.11 11.12
C SER A 132 4.63 16.04 11.11
N ASP A 133 3.49 15.63 11.68
CA ASP A 133 2.28 16.43 11.81
C ASP A 133 1.78 16.99 10.48
N THR A 134 1.90 16.18 9.40
CA THR A 134 1.56 16.63 8.05
C THR A 134 0.73 15.63 7.28
N ILE A 135 -0.11 16.16 6.40
CA ILE A 135 -0.73 15.40 5.30
C ILE A 135 -0.15 15.93 4.00
N ILE A 136 0.44 15.04 3.22
CA ILE A 136 1.05 15.35 1.92
C ILE A 136 0.07 14.99 0.80
N GLU A 137 -0.10 15.91 -0.15
CA GLU A 137 -0.87 15.66 -1.37
C GLU A 137 0.07 15.26 -2.51
N MET A 138 -0.30 14.20 -3.20
CA MET A 138 0.40 13.69 -4.38
C MET A 138 -0.58 13.42 -5.52
N LYS A 139 -0.06 13.21 -6.72
CA LYS A 139 -0.82 12.78 -7.89
C LYS A 139 -0.23 11.46 -8.41
N LEU A 140 -1.10 10.48 -8.62
CA LEU A 140 -0.74 9.23 -9.27
C LEU A 140 -1.02 9.33 -10.77
N ASP A 141 -0.02 9.01 -11.58
CA ASP A 141 -0.17 8.67 -12.98
C ASP A 141 -0.19 7.14 -13.08
N SER A 142 -1.38 6.54 -13.13
CA SER A 142 -1.52 5.08 -13.17
C SER A 142 -1.02 4.49 -14.49
N GLU A 143 -1.11 5.21 -15.60
CA GLU A 143 -0.65 4.75 -16.91
C GLU A 143 0.87 4.55 -16.91
N GLN A 144 1.60 5.56 -16.45
CA GLN A 144 3.05 5.51 -16.35
C GLN A 144 3.56 4.81 -15.07
N GLY A 145 2.71 4.62 -14.07
CA GLY A 145 3.09 4.07 -12.77
C GLY A 145 4.02 4.99 -12.00
N ARG A 146 3.71 6.27 -11.96
CA ARG A 146 4.52 7.31 -11.32
C ARG A 146 3.72 8.10 -10.31
N MET A 147 4.40 8.51 -9.24
CA MET A 147 3.85 9.40 -8.22
C MET A 147 4.55 10.76 -8.31
N GLU A 148 3.78 11.83 -8.26
CA GLU A 148 4.27 13.21 -8.30
C GLU A 148 3.81 13.98 -7.06
N TYR A 149 4.75 14.66 -6.41
CA TYR A 149 4.43 15.56 -5.31
C TYR A 149 3.86 16.88 -5.85
N THR A 150 2.69 17.28 -5.36
CA THR A 150 1.99 18.49 -5.85
C THR A 150 2.51 19.79 -5.23
N GLY A 151 3.36 19.71 -4.21
CA GLY A 151 3.81 20.87 -3.43
C GLY A 151 2.87 21.23 -2.28
N ARG A 152 1.73 20.54 -2.12
CA ARG A 152 0.75 20.85 -1.08
C ARG A 152 1.01 20.04 0.18
N VAL A 153 1.12 20.77 1.29
CA VAL A 153 1.22 20.22 2.66
C VAL A 153 0.08 20.77 3.48
N ILE A 154 -0.57 19.92 4.25
CA ILE A 154 -1.62 20.28 5.20
C ILE A 154 -1.10 19.95 6.61
N ALA A 155 -1.08 20.93 7.50
CA ALA A 155 -0.72 20.71 8.89
C ALA A 155 -1.88 19.98 9.61
N ALA A 156 -1.54 18.91 10.33
CA ALA A 156 -2.49 18.11 11.11
C ALA A 156 -1.71 17.39 12.21
N GLU A 157 -2.09 17.58 13.47
CA GLU A 157 -1.41 16.93 14.60
C GLU A 157 -1.59 15.41 14.53
N SER A 158 -0.47 14.67 14.52
CA SER A 158 -0.38 13.20 14.54
C SER A 158 -1.45 12.50 13.68
N PRO A 159 -1.53 12.79 12.36
CA PRO A 159 -2.61 12.28 11.51
C PRO A 159 -2.46 10.78 11.26
N VAL A 160 -3.46 10.00 11.64
CA VAL A 160 -3.47 8.53 11.51
C VAL A 160 -4.58 8.02 10.59
N CYS A 161 -5.48 8.90 10.17
CA CYS A 161 -6.59 8.58 9.27
C CYS A 161 -7.08 9.85 8.56
N ILE A 162 -7.53 9.71 7.32
CA ILE A 162 -8.13 10.78 6.51
C ILE A 162 -9.48 10.28 6.01
N THR A 163 -10.52 11.08 6.21
CA THR A 163 -11.88 10.81 5.69
C THR A 163 -12.39 12.02 4.92
N PHE A 164 -13.15 11.77 3.87
CA PHE A 164 -13.80 12.80 3.06
C PHE A 164 -15.30 12.84 3.32
N ARG A 165 -15.90 14.03 3.23
CA ARG A 165 -17.34 14.24 3.36
C ARG A 165 -17.91 14.74 2.05
#